data_fdc1caab6b6e34f719781c8d59e11f22
#
_entry.id   fdc1caab6b6e34f719781c8d59e11f22
#
_cell.length_a   1.000
_cell.length_b   1.000
_cell.length_c   1.000
_cell.angle_alpha   90.00
_cell.angle_beta   90.00
_cell.angle_gamma   90.00
#
_symmetry.space_group_name_H-M   'P 1'
#
loop_
_entity.id
_entity.type
_entity.pdbx_description
1 polymer ?
#
loop_
_entity_poly.entity_id
_entity_poly.type
_entity_poly.pdbx_seq_one_letter_code
_entity_poly.pdbx_strand_id
1 'polypeptide(L)'
;MKLSRLATLSSSLLLGAVLALTGAAAAGAATSVRAVDYVALGDSYSSGVGSGSYDSASGGCKRSTKAYPALWAAANSPASFSFTACSGARTGDVKAGQLGPLNSSTDLVSISIGGNDAGFADVMTTCVLQSEATCLDRIATARGYVESTLPGNLDSVYTAIHAKAPSARVVVLGYPRFYKIGGSCAVGLSDKVRTAINGAADLLNSTTAKRAADHGFAFADVAGKFTGHEICSGSVWLHSVNWLNIGESYHPTAAGQSGGYLPAFGSAA
;
A
#
# COMPACT_ATOMS: atom_id res chain seq x y z
N MET A 1 85.93 -54.02 -45.58
CA MET A 1 86.81 -53.47 -44.53
C MET A 1 85.90 -52.74 -43.49
N LYS A 2 85.83 -53.34 -42.29
CA LYS A 2 86.11 -52.71 -40.98
C LYS A 2 85.34 -51.40 -40.67
N LEU A 3 84.69 -51.17 -39.64
CA LEU A 3 84.72 -51.67 -38.23
C LEU A 3 83.43 -51.16 -37.48
N SER A 4 82.89 -52.07 -36.76
CA SER A 4 82.08 -51.89 -35.55
C SER A 4 82.32 -50.65 -34.68
N ARG A 5 81.31 -50.14 -34.06
CA ARG A 5 81.33 -49.87 -32.62
C ARG A 5 79.89 -49.73 -32.03
N LEU A 6 79.75 -50.49 -30.99
CA LEU A 6 78.60 -50.39 -30.00
C LEU A 6 78.60 -49.04 -29.34
N ALA A 7 77.47 -48.56 -28.96
CA ALA A 7 77.26 -47.74 -27.75
C ALA A 7 75.83 -47.80 -27.29
N THR A 8 75.60 -48.49 -26.27
CA THR A 8 74.92 -48.33 -25.01
C THR A 8 73.59 -47.55 -24.95
N LEU A 9 72.56 -48.30 -24.59
CA LEU A 9 71.30 -47.89 -24.10
C LEU A 9 71.43 -47.07 -22.77
N SER A 10 70.81 -45.91 -22.70
CA SER A 10 70.54 -45.23 -21.44
C SER A 10 69.03 -44.99 -21.33
N SER A 11 68.38 -45.80 -20.52
CA SER A 11 67.00 -45.68 -20.14
C SER A 11 66.86 -44.51 -19.18
N SER A 12 66.17 -43.46 -19.57
CA SER A 12 65.72 -42.36 -18.66
C SER A 12 64.25 -42.55 -18.42
N LEU A 13 63.88 -43.03 -17.21
CA LEU A 13 62.56 -43.04 -16.68
C LEU A 13 62.20 -41.55 -16.33
N LEU A 14 61.30 -40.96 -17.06
CA LEU A 14 60.65 -39.74 -16.69
C LEU A 14 59.36 -40.08 -15.89
N LEU A 15 59.43 -39.91 -14.54
CA LEU A 15 58.29 -39.96 -13.66
C LEU A 15 57.46 -38.68 -13.94
N GLY A 16 56.36 -38.79 -14.71
CA GLY A 16 55.39 -37.72 -14.84
C GLY A 16 54.49 -37.65 -13.61
N ALA A 17 54.69 -36.67 -12.76
CA ALA A 17 53.77 -36.34 -11.68
C ALA A 17 52.53 -35.64 -12.26
N VAL A 18 51.41 -36.36 -12.34
CA VAL A 18 50.09 -35.78 -12.64
C VAL A 18 49.58 -35.08 -11.41
N LEU A 19 49.70 -33.74 -11.34
CA LEU A 19 48.98 -32.94 -10.36
C LEU A 19 47.48 -32.91 -10.78
N ALA A 20 46.67 -33.70 -10.10
CA ALA A 20 45.21 -33.55 -10.13
C ALA A 20 44.82 -32.28 -9.37
N LEU A 21 44.60 -31.16 -10.06
CA LEU A 21 43.93 -30.00 -9.51
C LEU A 21 42.44 -30.37 -9.27
N THR A 22 42.10 -30.80 -8.06
CA THR A 22 40.70 -30.86 -7.60
C THR A 22 40.21 -29.43 -7.43
N GLY A 23 39.58 -28.87 -8.45
CA GLY A 23 38.83 -27.63 -8.37
C GLY A 23 37.64 -27.84 -7.45
N ALA A 24 37.77 -27.45 -6.19
CA ALA A 24 36.61 -27.29 -5.32
C ALA A 24 35.74 -26.19 -5.90
N ALA A 25 34.69 -26.57 -6.62
CA ALA A 25 33.61 -25.65 -6.98
C ALA A 25 33.00 -25.20 -5.67
N ALA A 26 33.29 -23.95 -5.28
CA ALA A 26 32.55 -23.29 -4.23
C ALA A 26 31.08 -23.18 -4.71
N ALA A 27 30.26 -24.11 -4.25
CA ALA A 27 28.81 -23.96 -4.36
C ALA A 27 28.44 -22.70 -3.58
N GLY A 28 28.33 -21.57 -4.30
CA GLY A 28 27.78 -20.35 -3.75
C GLY A 28 26.40 -20.71 -3.23
N ALA A 29 26.22 -20.66 -1.93
CA ALA A 29 24.90 -20.75 -1.30
C ALA A 29 24.10 -19.58 -1.89
N ALA A 30 23.26 -19.87 -2.87
CA ALA A 30 22.22 -18.92 -3.29
C ALA A 30 21.39 -18.67 -2.03
N THR A 31 21.55 -17.49 -1.44
CA THR A 31 20.64 -17.02 -0.39
C THR A 31 19.26 -17.00 -1.05
N SER A 32 18.43 -18.00 -0.77
CA SER A 32 17.03 -17.97 -1.15
C SER A 32 16.43 -16.77 -0.45
N VAL A 33 16.12 -15.72 -1.23
CA VAL A 33 15.32 -14.61 -0.70
C VAL A 33 14.02 -15.25 -0.24
N ARG A 34 13.76 -15.23 1.09
CA ARG A 34 12.52 -15.75 1.64
C ARG A 34 11.38 -14.97 1.00
N ALA A 35 10.46 -15.67 0.37
CA ALA A 35 9.31 -15.03 -0.23
C ALA A 35 8.43 -14.44 0.88
N VAL A 36 7.92 -13.23 0.65
CA VAL A 36 7.23 -12.39 1.65
C VAL A 36 5.84 -12.94 1.96
N ASP A 37 5.48 -13.04 3.24
CA ASP A 37 4.09 -13.26 3.69
C ASP A 37 3.40 -11.89 3.86
N TYR A 38 2.43 -11.58 2.97
CA TYR A 38 1.79 -10.27 2.89
C TYR A 38 0.33 -10.30 3.32
N VAL A 39 -0.07 -9.37 4.20
CA VAL A 39 -1.45 -9.15 4.63
C VAL A 39 -1.87 -7.70 4.34
N ALA A 40 -2.93 -7.52 3.57
CA ALA A 40 -3.51 -6.21 3.24
C ALA A 40 -4.80 -5.98 4.03
N LEU A 41 -4.75 -4.99 4.91
CA LEU A 41 -5.83 -4.53 5.78
C LEU A 41 -6.37 -3.19 5.28
N GLY A 42 -7.44 -2.72 5.90
CA GLY A 42 -7.88 -1.34 5.79
C GLY A 42 -9.30 -1.16 5.31
N ASP A 43 -9.56 0.02 4.79
CA ASP A 43 -10.85 0.51 4.34
C ASP A 43 -11.07 0.37 2.82
N SER A 44 -11.95 1.19 2.27
CA SER A 44 -12.28 1.20 0.84
C SER A 44 -11.12 1.59 -0.08
N TYR A 45 -10.16 2.39 0.39
CA TYR A 45 -8.99 2.77 -0.40
C TYR A 45 -8.00 1.62 -0.55
N SER A 46 -7.84 0.82 0.51
CA SER A 46 -7.07 -0.43 0.45
C SER A 46 -7.83 -1.53 -0.30
N SER A 47 -9.16 -1.67 -0.12
CA SER A 47 -9.94 -2.68 -0.85
C SER A 47 -10.08 -2.37 -2.33
N GLY A 48 -9.88 -1.12 -2.75
CA GLY A 48 -9.89 -0.69 -4.15
C GLY A 48 -11.28 -0.35 -4.68
N VAL A 49 -12.16 0.18 -3.83
CA VAL A 49 -13.44 0.76 -4.28
C VAL A 49 -13.16 1.83 -5.34
N GLY A 50 -13.96 1.88 -6.38
CA GLY A 50 -13.78 2.78 -7.54
C GLY A 50 -12.90 2.24 -8.66
N SER A 51 -12.12 1.17 -8.43
CA SER A 51 -11.24 0.62 -9.48
C SER A 51 -11.88 -0.48 -10.34
N GLY A 52 -13.11 -0.90 -10.03
CA GLY A 52 -13.80 -1.97 -10.72
C GLY A 52 -13.18 -3.36 -10.46
N SER A 53 -13.58 -4.35 -11.24
CA SER A 53 -13.04 -5.73 -11.17
C SER A 53 -13.04 -6.31 -9.76
N TYR A 54 -14.18 -6.20 -9.07
CA TYR A 54 -14.35 -6.70 -7.72
C TYR A 54 -14.44 -8.22 -7.68
N ASP A 55 -13.76 -8.82 -6.72
CA ASP A 55 -13.93 -10.22 -6.37
C ASP A 55 -15.33 -10.42 -5.76
N SER A 56 -16.17 -11.23 -6.40
CA SER A 56 -17.53 -11.51 -5.96
C SER A 56 -17.58 -12.18 -4.58
N ALA A 57 -16.57 -12.98 -4.23
CA ALA A 57 -16.47 -13.61 -2.91
C ALA A 57 -16.23 -12.59 -1.79
N SER A 58 -15.79 -11.38 -2.13
CA SER A 58 -15.58 -10.30 -1.15
C SER A 58 -16.87 -9.59 -0.73
N GLY A 59 -17.98 -9.80 -1.45
CA GLY A 59 -19.28 -9.21 -1.14
C GLY A 59 -19.21 -7.70 -0.94
N GLY A 60 -19.75 -7.21 0.17
CA GLY A 60 -19.75 -5.78 0.52
C GLY A 60 -18.38 -5.16 0.76
N CYS A 61 -17.33 -5.96 0.98
CA CYS A 61 -15.97 -5.44 1.13
C CYS A 61 -15.39 -4.87 -0.17
N LYS A 62 -15.92 -5.26 -1.34
CA LYS A 62 -15.53 -4.76 -2.66
C LYS A 62 -14.01 -4.80 -2.90
N ARG A 63 -13.37 -5.92 -2.57
CA ARG A 63 -11.94 -6.11 -2.87
C ARG A 63 -11.75 -6.24 -4.37
N SER A 64 -10.89 -5.37 -4.93
CA SER A 64 -10.64 -5.32 -6.37
C SER A 64 -9.31 -5.98 -6.72
N THR A 65 -9.28 -6.70 -7.84
CA THR A 65 -8.03 -7.19 -8.44
C THR A 65 -7.16 -6.05 -8.99
N LYS A 66 -7.73 -4.83 -9.11
CA LYS A 66 -7.02 -3.60 -9.50
C LYS A 66 -6.64 -2.72 -8.30
N ALA A 67 -6.91 -3.15 -7.08
CA ALA A 67 -6.42 -2.47 -5.87
C ALA A 67 -4.90 -2.61 -5.74
N TYR A 68 -4.22 -1.61 -5.17
CA TYR A 68 -2.76 -1.63 -5.03
C TYR A 68 -2.22 -2.89 -4.33
N PRO A 69 -2.90 -3.48 -3.32
CA PRO A 69 -2.38 -4.69 -2.70
C PRO A 69 -2.37 -5.88 -3.66
N ALA A 70 -3.44 -6.05 -4.45
CA ALA A 70 -3.52 -7.11 -5.44
C ALA A 70 -2.54 -6.91 -6.59
N LEU A 71 -2.36 -5.67 -7.05
CA LEU A 71 -1.36 -5.33 -8.09
C LEU A 71 0.06 -5.59 -7.59
N TRP A 72 0.37 -5.23 -6.34
CA TRP A 72 1.68 -5.49 -5.75
C TRP A 72 1.93 -7.00 -5.61
N ALA A 73 0.96 -7.75 -5.12
CA ALA A 73 1.06 -9.21 -4.98
C ALA A 73 1.27 -9.89 -6.34
N ALA A 74 0.55 -9.46 -7.38
CA ALA A 74 0.73 -9.99 -8.74
C ALA A 74 2.13 -9.72 -9.31
N ALA A 75 2.72 -8.56 -9.01
CA ALA A 75 4.05 -8.17 -9.50
C ALA A 75 5.20 -8.80 -8.71
N ASN A 76 5.01 -9.11 -7.42
CA ASN A 76 6.10 -9.54 -6.53
C ASN A 76 6.01 -11.02 -6.12
N SER A 77 4.92 -11.72 -6.45
CA SER A 77 4.73 -13.15 -6.16
C SER A 77 5.07 -13.53 -4.70
N PRO A 78 4.40 -12.93 -3.70
CA PRO A 78 4.65 -13.23 -2.30
C PRO A 78 4.38 -14.73 -2.00
N ALA A 79 5.00 -15.28 -0.93
CA ALA A 79 4.75 -16.65 -0.49
C ALA A 79 3.29 -16.87 -0.11
N SER A 80 2.69 -15.87 0.54
CA SER A 80 1.26 -15.83 0.80
C SER A 80 0.72 -14.41 0.65
N PHE A 81 -0.55 -14.29 0.26
CA PHE A 81 -1.25 -13.02 0.18
C PHE A 81 -2.65 -13.14 0.80
N SER A 82 -2.87 -12.42 1.88
CA SER A 82 -4.18 -12.32 2.53
C SER A 82 -4.74 -10.91 2.36
N PHE A 83 -5.91 -10.80 1.73
CA PHE A 83 -6.55 -9.54 1.42
C PHE A 83 -7.84 -9.39 2.24
N THR A 84 -7.79 -8.71 3.38
CA THR A 84 -8.90 -8.56 4.31
C THR A 84 -9.46 -7.14 4.41
N ALA A 85 -8.89 -6.17 3.68
CA ALA A 85 -9.45 -4.83 3.61
C ALA A 85 -10.92 -4.84 3.21
N CYS A 86 -11.72 -3.93 3.78
CA CYS A 86 -13.16 -3.92 3.58
C CYS A 86 -13.71 -2.51 3.44
N SER A 87 -14.52 -2.28 2.42
CA SER A 87 -15.22 -1.01 2.18
C SER A 87 -15.97 -0.55 3.44
N GLY A 88 -15.81 0.72 3.80
CA GLY A 88 -16.48 1.31 4.97
C GLY A 88 -15.82 1.00 6.32
N ALA A 89 -14.79 0.18 6.38
CA ALA A 89 -14.17 -0.21 7.63
C ALA A 89 -13.64 0.99 8.44
N ARG A 90 -13.86 0.95 9.73
CA ARG A 90 -13.30 1.83 10.76
C ARG A 90 -12.21 1.08 11.52
N THR A 91 -11.47 1.78 12.36
CA THR A 91 -10.43 1.18 13.22
C THR A 91 -10.95 0.01 14.05
N GLY A 92 -12.16 0.11 14.59
CA GLY A 92 -12.84 -0.95 15.32
C GLY A 92 -13.11 -2.20 14.47
N ASP A 93 -13.53 -2.01 13.22
CA ASP A 93 -13.85 -3.10 12.29
C ASP A 93 -12.60 -3.86 11.88
N VAL A 94 -11.48 -3.16 11.65
CA VAL A 94 -10.18 -3.81 11.40
C VAL A 94 -9.81 -4.73 12.55
N LYS A 95 -9.92 -4.27 13.80
CA LYS A 95 -9.62 -5.08 14.99
C LYS A 95 -10.54 -6.29 15.12
N ALA A 96 -11.82 -6.12 14.82
CA ALA A 96 -12.82 -7.16 14.98
C ALA A 96 -12.76 -8.24 13.87
N GLY A 97 -12.42 -7.86 12.62
CA GLY A 97 -12.65 -8.74 11.48
C GLY A 97 -11.47 -8.93 10.52
N GLN A 98 -10.42 -8.11 10.57
CA GLN A 98 -9.38 -8.16 9.54
C GLN A 98 -8.05 -8.77 10.01
N LEU A 99 -7.79 -8.86 11.31
CA LEU A 99 -6.50 -9.28 11.87
C LEU A 99 -6.31 -10.80 11.93
N GLY A 100 -7.27 -11.60 11.46
CA GLY A 100 -7.21 -13.06 11.50
C GLY A 100 -5.97 -13.67 10.84
N PRO A 101 -5.55 -13.25 9.64
CA PRO A 101 -4.39 -13.80 8.94
C PRO A 101 -3.03 -13.40 9.55
N LEU A 102 -2.97 -12.37 10.38
CA LEU A 102 -1.71 -11.91 10.98
C LEU A 102 -1.17 -12.95 11.97
N ASN A 103 0.13 -13.20 11.86
CA ASN A 103 0.87 -14.08 12.76
C ASN A 103 2.34 -13.68 12.81
N SER A 104 3.15 -14.36 13.64
CA SER A 104 4.57 -14.05 13.82
C SER A 104 5.44 -14.27 12.56
N SER A 105 4.92 -14.95 11.54
CA SER A 105 5.61 -15.15 10.24
C SER A 105 5.22 -14.09 9.21
N THR A 106 4.26 -13.23 9.49
CA THR A 106 3.88 -12.13 8.59
C THR A 106 5.06 -11.19 8.40
N ASP A 107 5.46 -10.94 7.15
CA ASP A 107 6.60 -10.08 6.82
C ASP A 107 6.17 -8.66 6.46
N LEU A 108 5.02 -8.51 5.78
CA LEU A 108 4.55 -7.24 5.25
C LEU A 108 3.07 -7.04 5.56
N VAL A 109 2.73 -5.85 6.02
CA VAL A 109 1.35 -5.42 6.26
C VAL A 109 1.13 -4.07 5.60
N SER A 110 0.02 -3.88 4.90
CA SER A 110 -0.44 -2.56 4.45
C SER A 110 -1.79 -2.21 5.01
N ILE A 111 -2.05 -0.92 5.28
CA ILE A 111 -3.34 -0.44 5.80
C ILE A 111 -3.58 1.02 5.44
N SER A 112 -4.77 1.35 4.92
CA SER A 112 -5.37 2.68 4.98
C SER A 112 -6.55 2.65 5.93
N ILE A 113 -6.63 3.58 6.89
CA ILE A 113 -7.70 3.57 7.90
C ILE A 113 -7.84 4.94 8.58
N GLY A 114 -9.04 5.24 9.09
CA GLY A 114 -9.34 6.42 9.87
C GLY A 114 -10.28 7.41 9.18
N GLY A 115 -10.39 7.38 7.86
CA GLY A 115 -11.30 8.25 7.11
C GLY A 115 -12.78 8.02 7.48
N ASN A 116 -13.18 6.76 7.60
CA ASN A 116 -14.56 6.41 8.01
C ASN A 116 -14.83 6.70 9.49
N ASP A 117 -13.82 6.60 10.35
CA ASP A 117 -13.92 7.01 11.75
C ASP A 117 -14.25 8.50 11.88
N ALA A 118 -13.62 9.34 11.05
CA ALA A 118 -13.90 10.78 10.97
C ALA A 118 -15.20 11.13 10.25
N GLY A 119 -15.93 10.14 9.71
CA GLY A 119 -17.21 10.35 9.03
C GLY A 119 -17.10 10.89 7.62
N PHE A 120 -16.10 10.44 6.85
CA PHE A 120 -15.82 10.91 5.49
C PHE A 120 -17.06 10.93 4.57
N ALA A 121 -17.81 9.82 4.50
CA ALA A 121 -18.99 9.72 3.63
C ALA A 121 -20.06 10.76 3.99
N ASP A 122 -20.28 11.00 5.29
CA ASP A 122 -21.24 11.98 5.77
C ASP A 122 -20.78 13.43 5.51
N VAL A 123 -19.47 13.72 5.66
CA VAL A 123 -18.88 15.01 5.26
C VAL A 123 -19.17 15.27 3.78
N MET A 124 -18.86 14.31 2.91
CA MET A 124 -19.02 14.52 1.47
C MET A 124 -20.49 14.62 1.07
N THR A 125 -21.37 13.82 1.66
CA THR A 125 -22.82 13.91 1.45
C THR A 125 -23.36 15.27 1.88
N THR A 126 -22.96 15.77 3.05
CA THR A 126 -23.34 17.08 3.54
C THR A 126 -22.86 18.19 2.61
N CYS A 127 -21.62 18.13 2.16
CA CYS A 127 -21.04 19.13 1.25
C CYS A 127 -21.71 19.17 -0.12
N VAL A 128 -22.18 18.02 -0.63
CA VAL A 128 -22.86 17.95 -1.93
C VAL A 128 -24.32 18.39 -1.86
N LEU A 129 -25.01 18.08 -0.74
CA LEU A 129 -26.46 18.24 -0.64
C LEU A 129 -26.92 19.44 0.19
N GLN A 130 -26.05 20.03 0.99
CA GLN A 130 -26.43 21.11 1.92
C GLN A 130 -25.74 22.44 1.55
N SER A 131 -25.99 23.48 2.35
CA SER A 131 -25.35 24.78 2.17
C SER A 131 -23.84 24.74 2.40
N GLU A 132 -23.10 25.70 1.84
CA GLU A 132 -21.67 25.86 2.08
C GLU A 132 -21.37 26.01 3.58
N ALA A 133 -22.17 26.76 4.33
CA ALA A 133 -21.98 26.91 5.77
C ALA A 133 -22.12 25.58 6.50
N THR A 134 -23.18 24.81 6.23
CA THR A 134 -23.41 23.49 6.84
C THR A 134 -22.29 22.51 6.48
N CYS A 135 -21.79 22.54 5.25
CA CYS A 135 -20.64 21.73 4.82
C CYS A 135 -19.39 22.09 5.63
N LEU A 136 -19.05 23.37 5.78
CA LEU A 136 -17.87 23.81 6.52
C LEU A 136 -17.96 23.43 8.01
N ASP A 137 -19.13 23.55 8.62
CA ASP A 137 -19.37 23.12 10.02
C ASP A 137 -19.20 21.60 10.17
N ARG A 138 -19.67 20.82 9.20
CA ARG A 138 -19.49 19.36 9.20
C ARG A 138 -18.02 18.97 9.04
N ILE A 139 -17.26 19.68 8.18
CA ILE A 139 -15.81 19.50 8.05
C ILE A 139 -15.11 19.86 9.38
N ALA A 140 -15.48 20.95 10.03
CA ALA A 140 -14.89 21.35 11.30
C ALA A 140 -15.12 20.27 12.38
N THR A 141 -16.33 19.69 12.43
CA THR A 141 -16.65 18.57 13.34
C THR A 141 -15.74 17.34 13.05
N ALA A 142 -15.55 16.98 11.79
CA ALA A 142 -14.68 15.87 11.40
C ALA A 142 -13.22 16.13 11.80
N ARG A 143 -12.73 17.36 11.60
CA ARG A 143 -11.38 17.77 12.02
C ARG A 143 -11.20 17.65 13.53
N GLY A 144 -12.17 18.11 14.33
CA GLY A 144 -12.15 17.95 15.78
C GLY A 144 -12.06 16.49 16.23
N TYR A 145 -12.73 15.57 15.53
CA TYR A 145 -12.61 14.14 15.77
C TYR A 145 -11.20 13.61 15.43
N VAL A 146 -10.63 14.04 14.30
CA VAL A 146 -9.27 13.66 13.88
C VAL A 146 -8.21 14.12 14.89
N GLU A 147 -8.42 15.30 15.51
CA GLU A 147 -7.48 15.87 16.48
C GLU A 147 -7.59 15.20 17.86
N SER A 148 -8.81 14.89 18.31
CA SER A 148 -9.07 14.49 19.70
C SER A 148 -9.27 12.99 19.92
N THR A 149 -9.93 12.30 19.00
CA THR A 149 -10.40 10.92 19.20
C THR A 149 -9.65 9.90 18.35
N LEU A 150 -9.41 10.23 17.09
CA LEU A 150 -8.78 9.33 16.14
C LEU A 150 -7.37 8.84 16.56
N PRO A 151 -6.51 9.66 17.21
CA PRO A 151 -5.19 9.19 17.65
C PRO A 151 -5.26 7.92 18.51
N GLY A 152 -6.11 7.90 19.52
CA GLY A 152 -6.28 6.73 20.38
C GLY A 152 -6.85 5.50 19.66
N ASN A 153 -7.72 5.70 18.67
CA ASN A 153 -8.24 4.63 17.84
C ASN A 153 -7.18 4.03 16.92
N LEU A 154 -6.33 4.87 16.31
CA LEU A 154 -5.18 4.43 15.51
C LEU A 154 -4.16 3.66 16.37
N ASP A 155 -3.82 4.17 17.56
CA ASP A 155 -2.93 3.48 18.48
C ASP A 155 -3.45 2.09 18.84
N SER A 156 -4.75 1.98 19.10
CA SER A 156 -5.37 0.71 19.44
C SER A 156 -5.27 -0.32 18.30
N VAL A 157 -5.48 0.07 17.04
CA VAL A 157 -5.35 -0.85 15.91
C VAL A 157 -3.89 -1.17 15.59
N TYR A 158 -2.98 -0.21 15.68
CA TYR A 158 -1.56 -0.42 15.43
C TYR A 158 -0.91 -1.32 16.49
N THR A 159 -1.27 -1.13 17.77
CA THR A 159 -0.88 -2.05 18.86
C THR A 159 -1.36 -3.47 18.58
N ALA A 160 -2.61 -3.64 18.12
CA ALA A 160 -3.17 -4.96 17.82
C ALA A 160 -2.48 -5.62 16.60
N ILE A 161 -2.08 -4.86 15.59
CA ILE A 161 -1.30 -5.35 14.45
C ILE A 161 0.09 -5.80 14.93
N HIS A 162 0.79 -4.95 15.68
CA HIS A 162 2.13 -5.26 16.20
C HIS A 162 2.12 -6.48 17.11
N ALA A 163 1.12 -6.64 17.97
CA ALA A 163 1.00 -7.80 18.86
C ALA A 163 0.85 -9.12 18.10
N LYS A 164 0.22 -9.13 16.93
CA LYS A 164 0.05 -10.34 16.10
C LYS A 164 1.22 -10.59 15.15
N ALA A 165 1.83 -9.55 14.64
CA ALA A 165 2.92 -9.60 13.65
C ALA A 165 4.09 -8.70 14.09
N PRO A 166 4.81 -9.06 15.16
CA PRO A 166 5.79 -8.18 15.80
C PRO A 166 7.02 -7.89 14.94
N SER A 167 7.31 -8.74 13.96
CA SER A 167 8.44 -8.57 13.03
C SER A 167 8.05 -8.02 11.68
N ALA A 168 6.75 -7.79 11.44
CA ALA A 168 6.27 -7.34 10.14
C ALA A 168 6.69 -5.88 9.88
N ARG A 169 7.09 -5.62 8.63
CA ARG A 169 7.10 -4.26 8.11
C ARG A 169 5.67 -3.81 7.89
N VAL A 170 5.23 -2.79 8.60
CA VAL A 170 3.88 -2.23 8.45
C VAL A 170 3.96 -0.91 7.69
N VAL A 171 3.19 -0.80 6.60
CA VAL A 171 3.06 0.41 5.79
C VAL A 171 1.66 0.96 5.93
N VAL A 172 1.55 2.13 6.49
CA VAL A 172 0.30 2.89 6.61
C VAL A 172 0.21 3.85 5.43
N LEU A 173 -0.87 3.77 4.65
CA LEU A 173 -1.07 4.64 3.49
C LEU A 173 -2.01 5.78 3.82
N GLY A 174 -1.65 6.98 3.39
CA GLY A 174 -2.48 8.17 3.49
C GLY A 174 -3.60 8.22 2.44
N TYR A 175 -4.31 9.34 2.41
CA TYR A 175 -5.37 9.63 1.46
C TYR A 175 -4.94 10.77 0.52
N PRO A 176 -5.43 10.82 -0.73
CA PRO A 176 -5.13 11.92 -1.64
C PRO A 176 -5.81 13.22 -1.20
N ARG A 177 -5.32 14.35 -1.69
CA ARG A 177 -6.15 15.55 -1.78
C ARG A 177 -7.20 15.32 -2.84
N PHE A 178 -8.45 15.72 -2.54
CA PHE A 178 -9.58 15.39 -3.39
C PHE A 178 -9.74 16.32 -4.59
N TYR A 179 -9.47 17.62 -4.39
CA TYR A 179 -9.80 18.64 -5.39
C TYR A 179 -8.58 19.45 -5.80
N LYS A 180 -8.48 19.70 -7.11
CA LYS A 180 -7.61 20.75 -7.62
C LYS A 180 -8.25 22.11 -7.35
N ILE A 181 -7.54 22.97 -6.59
CA ILE A 181 -7.98 24.34 -6.36
C ILE A 181 -7.77 25.16 -7.64
N GLY A 182 -8.76 26.01 -7.98
CA GLY A 182 -8.78 26.72 -9.26
C GLY A 182 -8.94 25.81 -10.49
N GLY A 183 -9.24 24.53 -10.29
CA GLY A 183 -9.47 23.57 -11.37
C GLY A 183 -10.86 23.76 -11.99
N SER A 184 -10.98 23.42 -13.29
CA SER A 184 -12.22 23.56 -14.05
C SER A 184 -13.14 22.36 -13.84
N CYS A 185 -14.10 22.49 -12.90
CA CYS A 185 -15.30 21.67 -12.86
C CYS A 185 -16.48 22.55 -13.27
N ALA A 186 -17.28 22.10 -14.23
CA ALA A 186 -18.44 22.86 -14.73
C ALA A 186 -19.51 23.08 -13.63
N VAL A 187 -19.60 22.17 -12.66
CA VAL A 187 -20.53 22.19 -11.51
C VAL A 187 -19.80 21.65 -10.31
N GLY A 188 -20.12 22.09 -9.12
CA GLY A 188 -19.58 21.47 -7.89
C GLY A 188 -19.31 22.48 -6.78
N LEU A 189 -18.48 22.04 -5.84
CA LEU A 189 -18.17 22.79 -4.62
C LEU A 189 -17.31 24.02 -4.94
N SER A 190 -17.50 25.09 -4.14
CA SER A 190 -16.66 26.29 -4.23
C SER A 190 -15.19 25.97 -3.86
N ASP A 191 -14.25 26.79 -4.32
CA ASP A 191 -12.84 26.63 -3.96
C ASP A 191 -12.59 26.75 -2.43
N LYS A 192 -13.44 27.50 -1.72
CA LYS A 192 -13.41 27.57 -0.27
C LYS A 192 -13.70 26.20 0.36
N VAL A 193 -14.76 25.51 -0.11
CA VAL A 193 -15.11 24.16 0.37
C VAL A 193 -14.05 23.13 -0.06
N ARG A 194 -13.60 23.18 -1.31
CA ARG A 194 -12.52 22.29 -1.81
C ARG A 194 -11.25 22.42 -0.97
N THR A 195 -10.87 23.64 -0.63
CA THR A 195 -9.73 23.93 0.25
C THR A 195 -9.93 23.35 1.64
N ALA A 196 -11.12 23.48 2.21
CA ALA A 196 -11.45 22.93 3.52
C ALA A 196 -11.42 21.38 3.53
N ILE A 197 -11.94 20.73 2.48
CA ILE A 197 -11.89 19.27 2.32
C ILE A 197 -10.44 18.79 2.19
N ASN A 198 -9.64 19.42 1.33
CA ASN A 198 -8.22 19.08 1.18
C ASN A 198 -7.45 19.27 2.49
N GLY A 199 -7.71 20.36 3.22
CA GLY A 199 -7.11 20.61 4.53
C GLY A 199 -7.52 19.60 5.60
N ALA A 200 -8.71 19.01 5.50
CA ALA A 200 -9.13 17.91 6.38
C ALA A 200 -8.40 16.60 6.03
N ALA A 201 -8.19 16.33 4.74
CA ALA A 201 -7.38 15.20 4.29
C ALA A 201 -5.91 15.33 4.73
N ASP A 202 -5.33 16.52 4.63
CA ASP A 202 -3.96 16.79 5.09
C ASP A 202 -3.83 16.61 6.62
N LEU A 203 -4.82 17.05 7.40
CA LEU A 203 -4.85 16.83 8.85
C LEU A 203 -4.95 15.34 9.18
N LEU A 204 -5.82 14.59 8.50
CA LEU A 204 -5.94 13.15 8.66
C LEU A 204 -4.61 12.45 8.35
N ASN A 205 -3.96 12.81 7.24
CA ASN A 205 -2.67 12.25 6.86
C ASN A 205 -1.58 12.55 7.88
N SER A 206 -1.48 13.79 8.36
CA SER A 206 -0.48 14.17 9.36
C SER A 206 -0.68 13.46 10.70
N THR A 207 -1.93 13.32 11.15
CA THR A 207 -2.29 12.57 12.36
C THR A 207 -1.93 11.10 12.20
N THR A 208 -2.32 10.49 11.07
CA THR A 208 -2.04 9.09 10.76
C THR A 208 -0.54 8.82 10.65
N ALA A 209 0.20 9.70 9.97
CA ALA A 209 1.66 9.60 9.83
C ALA A 209 2.36 9.66 11.20
N LYS A 210 1.94 10.60 12.06
CA LYS A 210 2.48 10.70 13.42
C LYS A 210 2.22 9.41 14.21
N ARG A 211 1.00 8.89 14.20
CA ARG A 211 0.68 7.65 14.94
C ARG A 211 1.41 6.45 14.38
N ALA A 212 1.57 6.34 13.04
CA ALA A 212 2.38 5.31 12.41
C ALA A 212 3.83 5.36 12.90
N ALA A 213 4.45 6.53 12.90
CA ALA A 213 5.83 6.73 13.37
C ALA A 213 5.99 6.37 14.85
N ASP A 214 5.03 6.74 15.71
CA ASP A 214 5.06 6.42 17.14
C ASP A 214 5.02 4.89 17.42
N HIS A 215 4.51 4.11 16.45
CA HIS A 215 4.49 2.64 16.48
C HIS A 215 5.64 1.99 15.67
N GLY A 216 6.57 2.77 15.13
CA GLY A 216 7.67 2.25 14.29
C GLY A 216 7.22 1.80 12.90
N PHE A 217 6.02 2.21 12.45
CA PHE A 217 5.47 1.89 11.14
C PHE A 217 5.89 2.92 10.10
N ALA A 218 6.03 2.50 8.85
CA ALA A 218 6.26 3.40 7.73
C ALA A 218 4.95 4.08 7.32
N PHE A 219 5.02 5.37 6.97
CA PHE A 219 3.89 6.08 6.35
C PHE A 219 4.19 6.32 4.87
N ALA A 220 3.27 5.92 3.99
CA ALA A 220 3.35 6.17 2.56
C ALA A 220 2.46 7.38 2.20
N ASP A 221 3.08 8.49 1.82
CA ASP A 221 2.37 9.68 1.34
C ASP A 221 1.78 9.42 -0.05
N VAL A 222 0.46 9.33 -0.09
CA VAL A 222 -0.32 9.18 -1.33
C VAL A 222 -0.66 10.55 -1.94
N ALA A 223 -0.81 11.60 -1.11
CA ALA A 223 -1.26 12.91 -1.58
C ALA A 223 -0.32 13.49 -2.64
N GLY A 224 0.99 13.36 -2.44
CA GLY A 224 2.00 13.81 -3.41
C GLY A 224 1.89 13.10 -4.76
N LYS A 225 1.54 11.80 -4.77
CA LYS A 225 1.36 11.02 -6.02
C LYS A 225 0.13 11.43 -6.82
N PHE A 226 -0.88 11.99 -6.18
CA PHE A 226 -2.11 12.45 -6.82
C PHE A 226 -2.05 13.91 -7.29
N THR A 227 -0.94 14.62 -7.09
CA THR A 227 -0.77 16.00 -7.57
C THR A 227 -0.96 16.07 -9.09
N GLY A 228 -1.92 16.88 -9.55
CA GLY A 228 -2.32 16.99 -10.96
C GLY A 228 -3.36 15.94 -11.39
N HIS A 229 -3.77 15.04 -10.49
CA HIS A 229 -4.74 13.97 -10.73
C HIS A 229 -5.98 14.06 -9.82
N GLU A 230 -6.13 15.18 -9.11
CA GLU A 230 -7.29 15.46 -8.27
C GLU A 230 -8.56 15.68 -9.11
N ILE A 231 -9.71 15.62 -8.48
CA ILE A 231 -10.99 16.03 -9.09
C ILE A 231 -10.86 17.48 -9.57
N CYS A 232 -11.38 17.80 -10.73
CA CYS A 232 -11.24 19.07 -11.45
C CYS A 232 -9.84 19.33 -12.05
N SER A 233 -8.94 18.35 -12.10
CA SER A 233 -7.71 18.42 -12.89
C SER A 233 -7.94 17.94 -14.34
N GLY A 234 -6.92 18.09 -15.19
CA GLY A 234 -6.99 17.61 -16.59
C GLY A 234 -6.78 16.09 -16.74
N SER A 235 -6.34 15.39 -15.68
CA SER A 235 -6.04 13.94 -15.70
C SER A 235 -6.46 13.31 -14.38
N VAL A 236 -7.76 13.06 -14.22
CA VAL A 236 -8.36 12.69 -12.93
C VAL A 236 -8.16 11.22 -12.60
N TRP A 237 -7.68 10.91 -11.38
CA TRP A 237 -7.54 9.58 -10.81
C TRP A 237 -8.53 9.29 -9.67
N LEU A 238 -9.42 10.21 -9.38
CA LEU A 238 -10.48 10.09 -8.37
C LEU A 238 -11.84 10.23 -9.03
N HIS A 239 -12.79 9.39 -8.66
CA HIS A 239 -14.18 9.66 -9.05
C HIS A 239 -14.67 10.94 -8.38
N SER A 240 -15.37 11.80 -9.13
CA SER A 240 -16.25 12.81 -8.54
C SER A 240 -17.53 12.13 -8.04
N VAL A 241 -18.59 12.89 -7.76
CA VAL A 241 -19.90 12.28 -7.42
C VAL A 241 -20.36 11.41 -8.60
N ASN A 242 -20.56 10.13 -8.32
CA ASN A 242 -21.11 9.16 -9.27
C ASN A 242 -22.54 8.80 -8.84
N TRP A 243 -23.53 9.47 -9.41
CA TRP A 243 -24.93 9.28 -9.06
C TRP A 243 -25.49 7.88 -9.41
N LEU A 244 -24.87 7.19 -10.36
CA LEU A 244 -25.25 5.84 -10.75
C LEU A 244 -24.61 4.78 -9.83
N ASN A 245 -23.51 5.11 -9.19
CA ASN A 245 -22.81 4.25 -8.24
C ASN A 245 -22.19 5.09 -7.10
N ILE A 246 -23.07 5.64 -6.27
CA ILE A 246 -22.70 6.60 -5.23
C ILE A 246 -21.58 6.11 -4.31
N GLY A 247 -21.52 4.79 -4.06
CA GLY A 247 -20.49 4.17 -3.24
C GLY A 247 -19.07 4.22 -3.83
N GLU A 248 -18.91 4.60 -5.10
CA GLU A 248 -17.60 4.78 -5.74
C GLU A 248 -17.17 6.26 -5.77
N SER A 249 -18.07 7.19 -5.40
CA SER A 249 -17.75 8.61 -5.33
C SER A 249 -16.54 8.85 -4.43
N TYR A 250 -15.65 9.72 -4.88
CA TYR A 250 -14.44 10.13 -4.16
C TYR A 250 -13.38 9.04 -3.95
N HIS A 251 -13.58 7.86 -4.52
CA HIS A 251 -12.59 6.78 -4.48
C HIS A 251 -11.64 6.81 -5.69
N PRO A 252 -10.44 6.22 -5.55
CA PRO A 252 -9.49 6.13 -6.65
C PRO A 252 -10.01 5.26 -7.80
N THR A 253 -9.82 5.72 -9.02
CA THR A 253 -10.00 4.89 -10.22
C THR A 253 -8.93 3.79 -10.29
N ALA A 254 -9.02 2.88 -11.26
CA ALA A 254 -7.94 1.91 -11.51
C ALA A 254 -6.59 2.60 -11.80
N ALA A 255 -6.61 3.77 -12.47
CA ALA A 255 -5.42 4.59 -12.70
C ALA A 255 -4.87 5.17 -11.37
N GLY A 256 -5.75 5.61 -10.47
CA GLY A 256 -5.35 6.09 -9.14
C GLY A 256 -4.74 4.98 -8.28
N GLN A 257 -5.24 3.74 -8.39
CA GLN A 257 -4.66 2.59 -7.70
C GLN A 257 -3.26 2.26 -8.28
N SER A 258 -3.13 2.14 -9.60
CA SER A 258 -1.88 1.73 -10.25
C SER A 258 -0.83 2.83 -10.31
N GLY A 259 -1.22 4.10 -10.53
CA GLY A 259 -0.30 5.24 -10.69
C GLY A 259 -0.02 6.00 -9.39
N GLY A 260 -0.94 5.94 -8.42
CA GLY A 260 -0.84 6.64 -7.13
C GLY A 260 -0.50 5.72 -5.96
N TYR A 261 -1.43 4.85 -5.59
CA TYR A 261 -1.31 3.98 -4.42
C TYR A 261 -0.19 2.94 -4.55
N LEU A 262 -0.12 2.23 -5.68
CA LEU A 262 0.89 1.18 -5.89
C LEU A 262 2.33 1.70 -5.77
N PRO A 263 2.74 2.79 -6.45
CA PRO A 263 4.10 3.31 -6.29
C PRO A 263 4.36 3.93 -4.91
N ALA A 264 3.35 4.50 -4.23
CA ALA A 264 3.50 4.96 -2.86
C ALA A 264 3.78 3.78 -1.91
N PHE A 265 3.01 2.70 -2.04
CA PHE A 265 3.21 1.47 -1.27
C PHE A 265 4.57 0.83 -1.58
N GLY A 266 4.88 0.60 -2.86
CA GLY A 266 6.12 -0.06 -3.28
C GLY A 266 7.41 0.68 -2.87
N SER A 267 7.33 1.99 -2.65
CA SER A 267 8.48 2.77 -2.14
C SER A 267 8.69 2.60 -0.63
N ALA A 268 7.70 2.08 0.10
CA ALA A 268 7.70 1.95 1.54
C ALA A 268 7.65 0.49 2.03
N ALA A 269 7.37 -0.45 1.12
CA ALA A 269 7.27 -1.90 1.38
C ALA A 269 8.63 -2.59 1.53
#